data_99a81a63f63dd06f992018ea9cf07a9c
#
_entry.id   99a81a63f63dd06f992018ea9cf07a9c
#
_cell.length_a   1.000
_cell.length_b   1.000
_cell.length_c   1.000
_cell.angle_alpha   90.00
_cell.angle_beta   90.00
_cell.angle_gamma   90.00
#
_symmetry.space_group_name_H-M   'P 1'
#
loop_
_entity.id
_entity.type
_entity.pdbx_description
1 polymer ?
#
loop_
_entity_poly.entity_id
_entity_poly.type
_entity_poly.pdbx_seq_one_letter_code
_entity_poly.pdbx_strand_id
1 'polypeptide(L)'
;MEIRIALQKDIPALVNFNQAMALETEHKTLDAAVLSAGVAAVFTDEDKGFYVVTENAGAIVAGLLVTREWSDWRNGWFWWIQSVYVLPDHRGLGLYGEMYEFVKAMAAQVRDVRGFRLYVEKENQRAQRVYEKLGMEKTYYLMYEEEMKNRSF
;
A
#
# COMPACT_ATOMS: atom_id res chain seq x y z
N MET A 1 -10.19 10.19 14.20
CA MET A 1 -9.66 9.05 13.41
C MET A 1 -8.29 8.66 13.93
N GLU A 2 -8.00 7.37 13.89
CA GLU A 2 -6.71 6.86 14.38
C GLU A 2 -6.00 6.13 13.25
N ILE A 3 -4.72 6.44 13.06
CA ILE A 3 -3.85 5.73 12.10
C ILE A 3 -2.96 4.80 12.91
N ARG A 4 -2.91 3.54 12.53
CA ARG A 4 -2.16 2.51 13.25
C ARG A 4 -1.72 1.37 12.34
N ILE A 5 -0.82 0.56 12.86
CA ILE A 5 -0.50 -0.72 12.21
C ILE A 5 -1.74 -1.62 12.30
N ALA A 6 -2.03 -2.31 11.20
CA ALA A 6 -3.17 -3.22 11.15
C ALA A 6 -2.96 -4.44 12.06
N LEU A 7 -4.06 -4.94 12.57
CA LEU A 7 -4.11 -6.16 13.38
C LEU A 7 -4.83 -7.26 12.60
N GLN A 8 -4.72 -8.51 13.04
CA GLN A 8 -5.38 -9.62 12.36
C GLN A 8 -6.89 -9.41 12.19
N LYS A 9 -7.52 -8.73 13.13
CA LYS A 9 -8.96 -8.42 13.03
C LYS A 9 -9.32 -7.54 11.84
N ASP A 10 -8.33 -6.85 11.27
CA ASP A 10 -8.54 -5.94 10.13
C ASP A 10 -8.47 -6.65 8.78
N ILE A 11 -8.09 -7.94 8.76
CA ILE A 11 -7.94 -8.69 7.51
C ILE A 11 -9.18 -8.61 6.63
N PRO A 12 -10.42 -8.81 7.14
CA PRO A 12 -11.61 -8.72 6.28
C PRO A 12 -11.75 -7.36 5.59
N ALA A 13 -11.46 -6.26 6.29
CA ALA A 13 -11.53 -4.93 5.70
C ALA A 13 -10.50 -4.77 4.58
N LEU A 14 -9.26 -5.24 4.81
CA LEU A 14 -8.19 -5.18 3.81
C LEU A 14 -8.50 -6.01 2.57
N VAL A 15 -9.09 -7.20 2.76
CA VAL A 15 -9.53 -8.03 1.64
C VAL A 15 -10.60 -7.28 0.82
N ASN A 16 -11.59 -6.70 1.49
CA ASN A 16 -12.64 -5.93 0.82
C ASN A 16 -12.07 -4.72 0.07
N PHE A 17 -11.09 -4.04 0.64
CA PHE A 17 -10.45 -2.89 -0.02
C PHE A 17 -9.76 -3.31 -1.32
N ASN A 18 -9.06 -4.45 -1.31
CA ASN A 18 -8.38 -4.92 -2.51
C ASN A 18 -9.38 -5.34 -3.60
N GLN A 19 -10.49 -5.99 -3.24
CA GLN A 19 -11.54 -6.32 -4.20
C GLN A 19 -12.16 -5.05 -4.78
N ALA A 20 -12.47 -4.08 -3.93
CA ALA A 20 -13.04 -2.81 -4.39
C ALA A 20 -12.08 -2.07 -5.32
N MET A 21 -10.80 -2.04 -4.97
CA MET A 21 -9.78 -1.40 -5.79
C MET A 21 -9.67 -2.05 -7.18
N ALA A 22 -9.62 -3.37 -7.23
CA ALA A 22 -9.51 -4.09 -8.50
C ALA A 22 -10.73 -3.83 -9.38
N LEU A 23 -11.92 -3.79 -8.79
CA LEU A 23 -13.14 -3.50 -9.51
C LEU A 23 -13.16 -2.06 -10.04
N GLU A 24 -12.78 -1.08 -9.19
CA GLU A 24 -12.80 0.34 -9.56
C GLU A 24 -11.74 0.69 -10.60
N THR A 25 -10.55 0.11 -10.51
CA THR A 25 -9.42 0.52 -11.36
C THR A 25 -9.22 -0.37 -12.59
N GLU A 26 -9.56 -1.65 -12.52
CA GLU A 26 -9.28 -2.61 -13.59
C GLU A 26 -10.50 -3.40 -14.03
N HIS A 27 -11.67 -3.11 -13.49
CA HIS A 27 -12.93 -3.77 -13.83
C HIS A 27 -12.87 -5.29 -13.69
N LYS A 28 -12.14 -5.78 -12.68
CA LYS A 28 -12.00 -7.22 -12.46
C LYS A 28 -12.27 -7.60 -11.02
N THR A 29 -12.62 -8.86 -10.83
CA THR A 29 -12.80 -9.48 -9.52
C THR A 29 -11.60 -10.39 -9.26
N LEU A 30 -10.96 -10.22 -8.11
CA LEU A 30 -9.84 -11.06 -7.72
C LEU A 30 -10.35 -12.39 -7.15
N ASP A 31 -9.56 -13.45 -7.30
CA ASP A 31 -9.87 -14.74 -6.67
C ASP A 31 -9.89 -14.56 -5.15
N ALA A 32 -11.04 -14.82 -4.54
CA ALA A 32 -11.24 -14.54 -3.12
C ALA A 32 -10.32 -15.37 -2.22
N ALA A 33 -10.08 -16.63 -2.56
CA ALA A 33 -9.23 -17.51 -1.75
C ALA A 33 -7.77 -17.08 -1.83
N VAL A 34 -7.29 -16.76 -3.02
CA VAL A 34 -5.92 -16.30 -3.24
C VAL A 34 -5.69 -14.96 -2.52
N LEU A 35 -6.61 -14.02 -2.68
CA LEU A 35 -6.50 -12.72 -2.05
C LEU A 35 -6.52 -12.80 -0.53
N SER A 36 -7.45 -13.57 0.03
CA SER A 36 -7.55 -13.72 1.49
C SER A 36 -6.28 -14.34 2.07
N ALA A 37 -5.75 -15.37 1.41
CA ALA A 37 -4.50 -15.98 1.83
C ALA A 37 -3.31 -15.00 1.71
N GLY A 38 -3.29 -14.22 0.65
CA GLY A 38 -2.23 -13.23 0.42
C GLY A 38 -2.22 -12.12 1.45
N VAL A 39 -3.39 -11.60 1.82
CA VAL A 39 -3.50 -10.58 2.86
C VAL A 39 -3.09 -11.18 4.22
N ALA A 40 -3.63 -12.34 4.56
CA ALA A 40 -3.34 -13.00 5.85
C ALA A 40 -1.84 -13.31 6.01
N ALA A 41 -1.17 -13.68 4.93
CA ALA A 41 0.26 -14.02 4.97
C ALA A 41 1.13 -12.87 5.46
N VAL A 42 0.74 -11.63 5.22
CA VAL A 42 1.49 -10.45 5.68
C VAL A 42 1.52 -10.38 7.21
N PHE A 43 0.48 -10.90 7.87
CA PHE A 43 0.39 -10.87 9.33
C PHE A 43 1.19 -11.98 10.01
N THR A 44 1.66 -12.97 9.27
CA THR A 44 2.42 -14.11 9.83
C THR A 44 3.89 -14.11 9.41
N ASP A 45 4.29 -13.20 8.54
CA ASP A 45 5.67 -13.13 8.04
C ASP A 45 6.06 -11.66 7.82
N GLU A 46 6.84 -11.13 8.73
CA GLU A 46 7.28 -9.73 8.70
C GLU A 46 8.09 -9.37 7.45
N ASP A 47 8.71 -10.38 6.82
CA ASP A 47 9.49 -10.14 5.60
C ASP A 47 8.60 -9.73 4.42
N LYS A 48 7.31 -10.05 4.48
CA LYS A 48 6.37 -9.68 3.42
C LYS A 48 5.93 -8.22 3.47
N GLY A 49 6.06 -7.58 4.64
CA GLY A 49 5.66 -6.19 4.82
C GLY A 49 4.69 -6.01 5.98
N PHE A 50 3.96 -4.91 5.98
CA PHE A 50 2.96 -4.62 6.99
C PHE A 50 1.89 -3.68 6.44
N TYR A 51 0.69 -3.77 7.00
CA TYR A 51 -0.41 -2.88 6.64
C TYR A 51 -0.54 -1.74 7.64
N VAL A 52 -0.86 -0.55 7.12
CA VAL A 52 -1.27 0.61 7.91
C VAL A 52 -2.73 0.87 7.60
N VAL A 53 -3.52 1.14 8.62
CA VAL A 53 -4.96 1.41 8.46
C VAL A 53 -5.34 2.69 9.19
N THR A 54 -6.43 3.30 8.71
CA THR A 54 -7.11 4.38 9.41
C THR A 54 -8.44 3.87 9.92
N GLU A 55 -8.64 4.01 11.21
CA GLU A 55 -9.88 3.61 11.88
C GLU A 55 -10.68 4.87 12.26
N ASN A 56 -11.98 4.84 11.99
CA ASN A 56 -12.89 5.91 12.37
C ASN A 56 -14.14 5.29 13.00
N ALA A 57 -14.39 5.66 14.26
CA ALA A 57 -15.56 5.18 14.99
C ALA A 57 -15.71 3.65 14.95
N GLY A 58 -14.61 2.94 15.13
CA GLY A 58 -14.58 1.47 15.15
C GLY A 58 -14.58 0.79 13.80
N ALA A 59 -14.58 1.54 12.70
CA ALA A 59 -14.56 0.98 11.35
C ALA A 59 -13.27 1.35 10.63
N ILE A 60 -12.74 0.42 9.83
CA ILE A 60 -11.56 0.71 9.00
C ILE A 60 -12.02 1.44 7.75
N VAL A 61 -11.50 2.63 7.52
CA VAL A 61 -11.94 3.49 6.41
C VAL A 61 -10.85 3.70 5.35
N ALA A 62 -9.62 3.34 5.64
CA ALA A 62 -8.51 3.44 4.68
C ALA A 62 -7.41 2.46 5.06
N GLY A 63 -6.56 2.12 4.08
CA GLY A 63 -5.43 1.24 4.34
C GLY A 63 -4.41 1.30 3.22
N LEU A 64 -3.21 0.83 3.53
CA LEU A 64 -2.14 0.63 2.55
C LEU A 64 -1.21 -0.48 3.03
N LEU A 65 -0.47 -1.05 2.09
CA LEU A 65 0.55 -2.05 2.36
C LEU A 65 1.93 -1.42 2.15
N VAL A 66 2.85 -1.69 3.06
CA VAL A 66 4.26 -1.34 2.90
C VAL A 66 5.05 -2.63 2.69
N THR A 67 5.83 -2.67 1.61
CA THR A 67 6.78 -3.75 1.35
C THR A 67 8.18 -3.15 1.25
N ARG A 68 9.21 -4.00 1.17
CA ARG A 68 10.60 -3.53 1.26
C ARG A 68 11.39 -3.99 0.05
N GLU A 69 12.28 -3.10 -0.41
CA GLU A 69 13.24 -3.40 -1.46
C GLU A 69 14.63 -3.03 -0.95
N TRP A 70 15.57 -3.98 -1.01
CA TRP A 70 16.95 -3.69 -0.65
C TRP A 70 17.66 -2.96 -1.78
N SER A 71 18.37 -1.88 -1.45
CA SER A 71 19.21 -1.14 -2.39
C SER A 71 20.67 -1.34 -2.02
N ASP A 72 21.39 -2.11 -2.82
CA ASP A 72 22.82 -2.30 -2.61
C ASP A 72 23.59 -1.01 -2.83
N TRP A 73 23.17 -0.17 -3.75
CA TRP A 73 23.80 1.13 -3.99
C TRP A 73 23.74 2.04 -2.77
N ARG A 74 22.69 1.90 -1.94
CA ARG A 74 22.44 2.79 -0.80
C ARG A 74 22.69 2.11 0.53
N ASN A 75 23.01 0.82 0.49
CA ASN A 75 23.17 0.04 1.72
C ASN A 75 21.96 0.22 2.65
N GLY A 76 20.77 0.04 2.11
CA GLY A 76 19.57 0.24 2.88
C GLY A 76 18.31 -0.10 2.09
N TRP A 77 17.17 0.17 2.70
CA TRP A 77 15.87 -0.23 2.20
C TRP A 77 15.12 0.95 1.58
N PHE A 78 14.44 0.66 0.46
CA PHE A 78 13.27 1.44 0.05
C PHE A 78 12.02 0.78 0.59
N TRP A 79 11.13 1.57 1.15
CA TRP A 79 9.80 1.10 1.49
C TRP A 79 8.85 1.44 0.35
N TRP A 80 8.20 0.40 -0.17
CA TRP A 80 7.21 0.55 -1.24
C TRP A 80 5.82 0.65 -0.65
N ILE A 81 5.03 1.57 -1.18
CA ILE A 81 3.64 1.75 -0.76
C ILE A 81 2.75 1.17 -1.84
N GLN A 82 1.92 0.24 -1.45
CA GLN A 82 1.06 -0.54 -2.35
C GLN A 82 -0.35 -0.62 -1.80
N SER A 83 -1.30 -1.03 -2.65
CA SER A 83 -2.66 -1.35 -2.24
C SER A 83 -3.32 -0.25 -1.42
N VAL A 84 -3.11 1.00 -1.84
CA VAL A 84 -3.71 2.15 -1.16
C VAL A 84 -5.20 2.20 -1.49
N TYR A 85 -6.04 2.23 -0.46
CA TYR A 85 -7.48 2.39 -0.65
C TYR A 85 -8.08 3.26 0.43
N VAL A 86 -9.00 4.12 0.03
CA VAL A 86 -9.79 4.96 0.94
C VAL A 86 -11.25 4.75 0.54
N LEU A 87 -12.10 4.49 1.53
CA LEU A 87 -13.54 4.36 1.26
C LEU A 87 -14.06 5.62 0.57
N PRO A 88 -14.97 5.48 -0.41
CA PRO A 88 -15.44 6.64 -1.19
C PRO A 88 -15.87 7.84 -0.36
N ASP A 89 -16.63 7.59 0.72
CA ASP A 89 -17.16 8.67 1.57
C ASP A 89 -16.07 9.38 2.40
N HIS A 90 -14.88 8.83 2.43
CA HIS A 90 -13.75 9.39 3.19
C HIS A 90 -12.66 9.96 2.28
N ARG A 91 -12.90 10.00 0.98
CA ARG A 91 -11.95 10.60 0.02
C ARG A 91 -11.99 12.11 0.07
N GLY A 92 -10.86 12.73 -0.29
CA GLY A 92 -10.76 14.20 -0.28
C GLY A 92 -10.50 14.79 1.08
N LEU A 93 -10.26 13.97 2.11
CA LEU A 93 -9.98 14.40 3.47
C LEU A 93 -8.49 14.35 3.84
N GLY A 94 -7.64 14.01 2.89
CA GLY A 94 -6.19 13.94 3.13
C GLY A 94 -5.72 12.69 3.86
N LEU A 95 -6.53 11.62 3.92
CA LEU A 95 -6.18 10.41 4.67
C LEU A 95 -4.92 9.73 4.14
N TYR A 96 -4.73 9.69 2.81
CA TYR A 96 -3.51 9.11 2.28
C TYR A 96 -2.28 9.87 2.76
N GLY A 97 -2.33 11.19 2.72
CA GLY A 97 -1.21 12.02 3.21
C GLY A 97 -0.88 11.76 4.66
N GLU A 98 -1.91 11.62 5.50
CA GLU A 98 -1.72 11.32 6.92
C GLU A 98 -1.12 9.93 7.13
N MET A 99 -1.58 8.92 6.39
CA MET A 99 -0.99 7.57 6.44
C MET A 99 0.45 7.59 5.95
N TYR A 100 0.74 8.35 4.90
CA TYR A 100 2.10 8.47 4.39
C TYR A 100 3.03 9.11 5.43
N GLU A 101 2.57 10.17 6.09
CA GLU A 101 3.37 10.78 7.17
C GLU A 101 3.60 9.80 8.33
N PHE A 102 2.59 8.98 8.65
CA PHE A 102 2.74 7.93 9.65
C PHE A 102 3.84 6.93 9.24
N VAL A 103 3.83 6.50 7.97
CA VAL A 103 4.85 5.58 7.45
C VAL A 103 6.24 6.22 7.52
N LYS A 104 6.36 7.51 7.16
CA LYS A 104 7.64 8.21 7.23
C LYS A 104 8.14 8.33 8.68
N ALA A 105 7.24 8.59 9.61
CA ALA A 105 7.61 8.65 11.03
C ALA A 105 8.10 7.29 11.55
N MET A 106 7.46 6.21 11.13
CA MET A 106 7.94 4.85 11.45
C MET A 106 9.32 4.60 10.86
N ALA A 107 9.51 4.96 9.60
CA ALA A 107 10.78 4.76 8.90
C ALA A 107 11.93 5.53 9.57
N ALA A 108 11.63 6.70 10.13
CA ALA A 108 12.63 7.51 10.84
C ALA A 108 13.16 6.80 12.09
N GLN A 109 12.41 5.83 12.64
CA GLN A 109 12.85 5.03 13.78
C GLN A 109 13.62 3.78 13.36
N VAL A 110 13.67 3.48 12.07
CA VAL A 110 14.39 2.32 11.51
C VAL A 110 15.66 2.82 10.86
N ARG A 111 16.79 2.21 11.24
CA ARG A 111 18.12 2.71 10.89
C ARG A 111 18.38 2.78 9.39
N ASP A 112 17.89 1.83 8.61
CA ASP A 112 18.36 1.59 7.26
C ASP A 112 17.33 1.92 6.17
N VAL A 113 16.30 2.69 6.46
CA VAL A 113 15.34 3.11 5.42
C VAL A 113 15.88 4.34 4.72
N ARG A 114 16.07 4.23 3.40
CA ARG A 114 16.67 5.28 2.56
C ARG A 114 15.63 6.10 1.81
N GLY A 115 14.45 5.55 1.57
CA GLY A 115 13.43 6.26 0.82
C GLY A 115 12.16 5.46 0.64
N PHE A 116 11.25 6.04 -0.12
CA PHE A 116 9.92 5.49 -0.38
C PHE A 116 9.69 5.46 -1.88
N ARG A 117 9.01 4.44 -2.35
CA ARG A 117 8.65 4.27 -3.76
C ARG A 117 7.21 3.80 -3.89
N LEU A 118 6.58 4.16 -4.98
CA LEU A 118 5.30 3.60 -5.39
C LEU A 118 5.24 3.66 -6.91
N TYR A 119 4.32 2.88 -7.47
CA TYR A 119 3.98 3.05 -8.87
C TYR A 119 2.52 3.50 -8.98
N VAL A 120 2.23 4.22 -10.03
CA VAL A 120 0.90 4.76 -10.29
C VAL A 120 0.61 4.63 -11.78
N GLU A 121 -0.64 4.37 -12.11
CA GLU A 121 -1.06 4.32 -13.50
C GLU A 121 -0.81 5.68 -14.17
N LYS A 122 -0.28 5.64 -15.40
CA LYS A 122 0.11 6.85 -16.14
C LYS A 122 -1.03 7.85 -16.30
N GLU A 123 -2.25 7.35 -16.43
CA GLU A 123 -3.42 8.20 -16.64
C GLU A 123 -4.00 8.77 -15.34
N ASN A 124 -3.55 8.27 -14.18
CA ASN A 124 -4.04 8.73 -12.89
C ASN A 124 -3.33 10.00 -12.45
N GLN A 125 -3.64 11.10 -13.14
CA GLN A 125 -2.99 12.40 -12.88
C GLN A 125 -3.34 12.95 -11.50
N ARG A 126 -4.55 12.67 -11.01
CA ARG A 126 -4.97 13.14 -9.70
C ARG A 126 -4.09 12.58 -8.59
N ALA A 127 -3.82 11.27 -8.63
CA ALA A 127 -2.95 10.62 -7.66
C ALA A 127 -1.52 11.15 -7.77
N GLN A 128 -1.03 11.34 -9.00
CA GLN A 128 0.31 11.89 -9.23
C GLN A 128 0.48 13.25 -8.58
N ARG A 129 -0.52 14.12 -8.70
CA ARG A 129 -0.47 15.44 -8.06
C ARG A 129 -0.42 15.35 -6.54
N VAL A 130 -1.14 14.39 -5.97
CA VAL A 130 -1.11 14.16 -4.52
C VAL A 130 0.30 13.73 -4.08
N TYR A 131 0.90 12.79 -4.80
CA TYR A 131 2.25 12.31 -4.46
C TYR A 131 3.28 13.43 -4.56
N GLU A 132 3.22 14.23 -5.61
CA GLU A 132 4.13 15.37 -5.78
C GLU A 132 3.99 16.40 -4.66
N LYS A 133 2.75 16.69 -4.26
CA LYS A 133 2.47 17.58 -3.13
C LYS A 133 3.07 17.06 -1.82
N LEU A 134 3.14 15.74 -1.66
CA LEU A 134 3.67 15.13 -0.46
C LEU A 134 5.20 14.98 -0.49
N GLY A 135 5.85 15.43 -1.56
CA GLY A 135 7.30 15.44 -1.66
C GLY A 135 7.90 14.33 -2.49
N MET A 136 7.08 13.49 -3.13
CA MET A 136 7.60 12.47 -4.03
C MET A 136 7.88 13.06 -5.40
N GLU A 137 8.87 12.51 -6.07
CA GLU A 137 9.27 12.94 -7.41
C GLU A 137 9.04 11.82 -8.41
N LYS A 138 8.54 12.18 -9.58
CA LYS A 138 8.42 11.23 -10.68
C LYS A 138 9.81 10.84 -11.16
N THR A 139 10.09 9.53 -11.18
CA THR A 139 11.36 9.03 -11.69
C THR A 139 11.29 8.90 -13.21
N TYR A 140 12.44 8.61 -13.83
CA TYR A 140 12.52 8.28 -15.26
C TYR A 140 12.64 6.77 -15.50
N TYR A 141 12.45 5.95 -14.46
CA TYR A 141 12.43 4.50 -14.61
C TYR A 141 11.09 4.03 -15.17
N LEU A 142 11.13 3.05 -16.02
CA LEU A 142 9.93 2.36 -16.51
C LEU A 142 9.82 1.01 -15.80
N MET A 143 8.60 0.55 -15.59
CA MET A 143 8.36 -0.75 -14.99
C MET A 143 8.14 -1.77 -16.10
N TYR A 144 8.88 -2.88 -16.04
CA TYR A 144 8.71 -4.02 -16.92
C TYR A 144 8.27 -5.22 -16.10
N GLU A 145 7.38 -6.02 -16.65
CA GLU A 145 6.80 -7.13 -15.92
C GLU A 145 6.65 -8.34 -16.84
N GLU A 146 6.93 -9.51 -16.30
CA GLU A 146 6.64 -10.79 -16.96
C GLU A 146 6.11 -11.73 -15.87
N GLU A 147 4.89 -12.22 -16.04
CA GLU A 147 4.31 -13.14 -15.06
C GLU A 147 4.82 -14.56 -15.26
N MET A 148 4.99 -15.29 -14.14
CA MET A 148 5.31 -16.71 -14.18
C MET A 148 4.08 -17.47 -14.64
N LYS A 149 4.21 -18.22 -15.74
CA LYS A 149 3.12 -19.01 -16.32
C LYS A 149 3.12 -20.42 -15.77
N ASN A 150 1.95 -21.08 -15.81
CA ASN A 150 1.78 -22.48 -15.42
C ASN A 150 2.15 -22.73 -13.94
N ARG A 151 1.92 -21.75 -13.07
CA ARG A 151 2.12 -21.87 -11.64
C ARG A 151 0.78 -21.85 -10.94
N SER A 152 0.63 -22.71 -9.92
CA SER A 152 -0.52 -22.64 -9.01
C SER A 152 -0.19 -21.74 -7.81
N PHE A 153 -1.23 -21.10 -7.32
CA PHE A 153 -1.09 -20.21 -6.16
C PHE A 153 -1.31 -20.93 -4.85
#